data_1115985cedd8f4c3263006b778a62696
#
_entry.id   1115985cedd8f4c3263006b778a62696
#
_cell.length_a   1.000
_cell.length_b   1.000
_cell.length_c   1.000
_cell.angle_alpha   90.00
_cell.angle_beta   90.00
_cell.angle_gamma   90.00
#
_symmetry.space_group_name_H-M   'P 1'
#
loop_
_entity.id
_entity.type
_entity.pdbx_description
1 polymer ?
#
loop_
_entity_poly.entity_id
_entity_poly.type
_entity_poly.pdbx_seq_one_letter_code
_entity_poly.pdbx_strand_id
1 'polypeptide(L)'
;MLEQCRVADRVSIGPFSHLRPGAVIASNARIGNYAEVKNSTVGEGVQMHHFSYLGDAEIGEGTNVGAGTITCNFNLKGEKHRTRVGKRVFLGSDTMLRAPVEIGDDAATGAGSVVTRDVPPGAVVFGVPARQKEGPEKHVTAGPELNRQGEMESGG
;
A
#
# COMPACT_ATOMS: atom_id res chain seq x y z
N MET A 1 -6.76 -15.92 7.85
CA MET A 1 -7.20 -15.86 9.28
C MET A 1 -7.66 -14.45 9.60
N LEU A 2 -8.72 -14.28 10.36
CA LEU A 2 -9.25 -12.98 10.79
C LEU A 2 -9.32 -12.96 12.31
N GLU A 3 -8.59 -12.04 12.96
CA GLU A 3 -8.48 -11.94 14.42
C GLU A 3 -8.75 -10.52 14.88
N GLN A 4 -9.79 -10.30 15.68
CA GLN A 4 -10.12 -9.01 16.32
C GLN A 4 -9.97 -7.81 15.35
N CYS A 5 -10.49 -7.96 14.14
CA CYS A 5 -10.43 -6.97 13.07
C CYS A 5 -11.85 -6.48 12.70
N ARG A 6 -11.91 -5.36 11.99
CA ARG A 6 -13.15 -4.82 11.41
C ARG A 6 -13.02 -4.79 9.90
N VAL A 7 -14.04 -5.28 9.21
CA VAL A 7 -14.08 -5.33 7.75
C VAL A 7 -15.42 -4.74 7.31
N ALA A 8 -15.37 -3.74 6.47
CA ALA A 8 -16.56 -3.08 5.90
C ALA A 8 -17.13 -3.86 4.70
N ASP A 9 -18.05 -3.25 3.96
CA ASP A 9 -18.77 -3.90 2.88
C ASP A 9 -17.92 -4.06 1.61
N ARG A 10 -18.23 -5.08 0.82
CA ARG A 10 -17.64 -5.36 -0.49
C ARG A 10 -16.12 -5.49 -0.47
N VAL A 11 -15.55 -5.91 0.64
CA VAL A 11 -14.13 -6.22 0.77
C VAL A 11 -13.85 -7.64 0.29
N SER A 12 -12.79 -7.80 -0.51
CA SER A 12 -12.26 -9.11 -0.90
C SER A 12 -11.01 -9.42 -0.10
N ILE A 13 -10.93 -10.60 0.52
CA ILE A 13 -9.79 -11.02 1.34
C ILE A 13 -9.37 -12.44 0.98
N GLY A 14 -8.07 -12.64 0.77
CA GLY A 14 -7.49 -13.97 0.65
C GLY A 14 -7.18 -14.42 -0.77
N PRO A 15 -6.81 -15.71 -0.94
CA PRO A 15 -6.63 -16.72 0.11
C PRO A 15 -5.34 -16.48 0.93
N PHE A 16 -5.23 -17.16 2.09
CA PHE A 16 -4.03 -17.14 2.95
C PHE A 16 -3.62 -15.77 3.50
N SER A 17 -4.54 -14.82 3.56
CA SER A 17 -4.30 -13.53 4.21
C SER A 17 -4.50 -13.64 5.72
N HIS A 18 -3.78 -12.79 6.48
CA HIS A 18 -3.90 -12.71 7.93
C HIS A 18 -4.21 -11.27 8.36
N LEU A 19 -5.47 -11.02 8.75
CA LEU A 19 -5.85 -9.80 9.44
C LEU A 19 -5.74 -10.03 10.95
N ARG A 20 -4.86 -9.28 11.58
CA ARG A 20 -4.51 -9.39 13.00
C ARG A 20 -5.23 -8.32 13.83
N PRO A 21 -5.15 -8.41 15.17
CA PRO A 21 -5.80 -7.46 16.06
C PRO A 21 -5.51 -5.99 15.69
N GLY A 22 -6.58 -5.19 15.67
CA GLY A 22 -6.53 -3.77 15.32
C GLY A 22 -6.52 -3.47 13.82
N ALA A 23 -6.65 -4.46 12.94
CA ALA A 23 -6.85 -4.21 11.52
C ALA A 23 -8.26 -3.67 11.26
N VAL A 24 -8.36 -2.59 10.49
CA VAL A 24 -9.62 -1.98 10.04
C VAL A 24 -9.56 -1.82 8.52
N ILE A 25 -10.45 -2.51 7.82
CA ILE A 25 -10.50 -2.51 6.35
C ILE A 25 -11.78 -1.80 5.91
N ALA A 26 -11.63 -0.70 5.18
CA ALA A 26 -12.76 0.06 4.63
C ALA A 26 -13.36 -0.62 3.39
N SER A 27 -14.51 -0.11 2.96
CA SER A 27 -15.30 -0.68 1.86
C SER A 27 -14.52 -0.75 0.54
N ASN A 28 -14.86 -1.70 -0.30
CA ASN A 28 -14.31 -1.89 -1.65
C ASN A 28 -12.80 -2.22 -1.69
N ALA A 29 -12.13 -2.38 -0.54
CA ALA A 29 -10.71 -2.74 -0.51
C ALA A 29 -10.50 -4.20 -0.94
N ARG A 30 -9.34 -4.47 -1.53
CA ARG A 30 -8.92 -5.83 -1.92
C ARG A 30 -7.63 -6.19 -1.20
N ILE A 31 -7.68 -7.26 -0.40
CA ILE A 31 -6.55 -7.81 0.33
C ILE A 31 -6.27 -9.20 -0.25
N GLY A 32 -5.22 -9.32 -1.01
CA GLY A 32 -4.87 -10.54 -1.74
C GLY A 32 -4.12 -11.57 -0.88
N ASN A 33 -3.63 -12.58 -1.57
CA ASN A 33 -2.99 -13.74 -0.94
C ASN A 33 -1.68 -13.38 -0.24
N TYR A 34 -1.48 -14.03 0.92
CA TYR A 34 -0.30 -13.86 1.78
C TYR A 34 -0.09 -12.43 2.28
N ALA A 35 -1.13 -11.62 2.28
CA ALA A 35 -1.10 -10.28 2.86
C ALA A 35 -1.30 -10.37 4.38
N GLU A 36 -0.52 -9.61 5.13
CA GLU A 36 -0.67 -9.47 6.58
C GLU A 36 -0.95 -8.02 6.95
N VAL A 37 -2.00 -7.79 7.73
CA VAL A 37 -2.38 -6.44 8.23
C VAL A 37 -2.56 -6.51 9.73
N LYS A 38 -1.82 -5.66 10.47
CA LYS A 38 -1.84 -5.60 11.94
C LYS A 38 -1.92 -4.17 12.42
N ASN A 39 -2.85 -3.87 13.34
CA ASN A 39 -2.98 -2.55 13.98
C ASN A 39 -2.92 -1.39 12.96
N SER A 40 -3.65 -1.55 11.85
CA SER A 40 -3.57 -0.66 10.68
C SER A 40 -4.95 -0.38 10.11
N THR A 41 -5.11 0.79 9.52
CA THR A 41 -6.31 1.18 8.80
C THR A 41 -6.02 1.16 7.30
N VAL A 42 -6.84 0.43 6.56
CA VAL A 42 -6.81 0.36 5.09
C VAL A 42 -8.03 1.07 4.55
N GLY A 43 -7.81 2.14 3.80
CA GLY A 43 -8.84 3.02 3.25
C GLY A 43 -9.69 2.39 2.17
N GLU A 44 -10.73 3.12 1.78
CA GLU A 44 -11.68 2.67 0.76
C GLU A 44 -10.99 2.43 -0.58
N GLY A 45 -11.35 1.33 -1.25
CA GLY A 45 -10.85 1.02 -2.59
C GLY A 45 -9.35 0.70 -2.69
N VAL A 46 -8.65 0.55 -1.57
CA VAL A 46 -7.22 0.18 -1.58
C VAL A 46 -7.02 -1.17 -2.26
N GLN A 47 -6.01 -1.26 -3.11
CA GLN A 47 -5.63 -2.46 -3.84
C GLN A 47 -4.30 -3.01 -3.28
N MET A 48 -4.36 -4.14 -2.58
CA MET A 48 -3.22 -4.88 -2.02
C MET A 48 -3.35 -6.34 -2.42
N HIS A 49 -2.95 -6.66 -3.65
CA HIS A 49 -3.32 -7.94 -4.28
C HIS A 49 -2.39 -9.11 -3.92
N HIS A 50 -1.21 -8.82 -3.40
CA HIS A 50 -0.14 -9.80 -3.23
C HIS A 50 0.44 -9.77 -1.81
N PHE A 51 1.36 -10.68 -1.54
CA PHE A 51 2.11 -10.73 -0.28
C PHE A 51 2.69 -9.37 0.08
N SER A 52 2.41 -8.91 1.27
CA SER A 52 2.85 -7.61 1.80
C SER A 52 2.57 -7.56 3.30
N TYR A 53 3.26 -6.69 4.03
CA TYR A 53 3.03 -6.49 5.45
C TYR A 53 2.71 -5.03 5.76
N LEU A 54 1.55 -4.80 6.36
CA LEU A 54 1.13 -3.50 6.88
C LEU A 54 0.99 -3.60 8.41
N GLY A 55 1.97 -3.08 9.12
CA GLY A 55 1.98 -2.99 10.58
C GLY A 55 2.03 -1.55 11.05
N ASP A 56 1.17 -1.18 12.00
CA ASP A 56 1.06 0.17 12.57
C ASP A 56 0.95 1.26 11.48
N ALA A 57 0.09 1.05 10.48
CA ALA A 57 -0.01 1.89 9.28
C ALA A 57 -1.41 2.48 9.07
N GLU A 58 -1.44 3.61 8.39
CA GLU A 58 -2.65 4.22 7.85
C GLU A 58 -2.48 4.33 6.33
N ILE A 59 -3.33 3.64 5.57
CA ILE A 59 -3.28 3.65 4.10
C ILE A 59 -4.51 4.37 3.58
N GLY A 60 -4.29 5.46 2.85
CA GLY A 60 -5.35 6.30 2.30
C GLY A 60 -6.11 5.65 1.14
N GLU A 61 -7.29 6.21 0.89
CA GLU A 61 -8.24 5.78 -0.12
C GLU A 61 -7.60 5.63 -1.52
N GLY A 62 -7.97 4.59 -2.26
CA GLY A 62 -7.56 4.37 -3.65
C GLY A 62 -6.07 4.09 -3.84
N THR A 63 -5.32 3.87 -2.77
CA THR A 63 -3.89 3.57 -2.85
C THR A 63 -3.66 2.16 -3.38
N ASN A 64 -2.66 2.01 -4.25
CA ASN A 64 -2.17 0.73 -4.71
C ASN A 64 -0.93 0.31 -3.92
N VAL A 65 -1.00 -0.86 -3.29
CA VAL A 65 0.12 -1.45 -2.53
C VAL A 65 0.75 -2.55 -3.38
N GLY A 66 1.93 -2.29 -3.91
CA GLY A 66 2.69 -3.24 -4.72
C GLY A 66 3.13 -4.47 -3.92
N ALA A 67 3.33 -5.58 -4.63
CA ALA A 67 3.79 -6.83 -4.03
C ALA A 67 5.10 -6.62 -3.25
N GLY A 68 5.22 -7.26 -2.10
CA GLY A 68 6.44 -7.15 -1.27
C GLY A 68 6.57 -5.85 -0.48
N THR A 69 5.56 -4.97 -0.50
CA THR A 69 5.58 -3.75 0.31
C THR A 69 5.59 -4.07 1.80
N ILE A 70 6.51 -3.47 2.53
CA ILE A 70 6.67 -3.68 3.98
C ILE A 70 6.70 -2.33 4.70
N THR A 71 5.83 -2.16 5.69
CA THR A 71 5.99 -1.10 6.68
C THR A 71 6.99 -1.57 7.73
N CYS A 72 8.20 -1.01 7.70
CA CYS A 72 9.26 -1.35 8.66
C CYS A 72 8.99 -0.58 9.97
N ASN A 73 7.99 -1.05 10.72
CA ASN A 73 7.42 -0.36 11.88
C ASN A 73 8.18 -0.56 13.19
N PHE A 74 9.18 -1.44 13.20
CA PHE A 74 9.95 -1.81 14.39
C PHE A 74 11.43 -1.43 14.23
N ASN A 75 12.00 -0.70 15.18
CA ASN A 75 13.38 -0.25 15.11
C ASN A 75 14.32 -1.08 16.01
N LEU A 76 15.62 -0.80 15.90
CA LEU A 76 16.66 -1.51 16.67
C LEU A 76 16.57 -1.27 18.19
N LYS A 77 15.82 -0.27 18.63
CA LYS A 77 15.60 0.01 20.06
C LYS A 77 14.39 -0.72 20.64
N GLY A 78 13.68 -1.51 19.85
CA GLY A 78 12.47 -2.18 20.27
C GLY A 78 11.21 -1.29 20.24
N GLU A 79 11.28 -0.13 19.59
CA GLU A 79 10.17 0.81 19.49
C GLU A 79 9.38 0.60 18.19
N LYS A 80 8.07 0.80 18.27
CA LYS A 80 7.18 0.79 17.09
C LYS A 80 6.84 2.22 16.69
N HIS A 81 6.88 2.43 15.39
CA HIS A 81 6.54 3.71 14.78
C HIS A 81 5.48 3.50 13.70
N ARG A 82 4.72 4.55 13.44
CA ARG A 82 3.61 4.55 12.48
C ARG A 82 4.06 5.02 11.11
N THR A 83 3.50 4.38 10.08
CA THR A 83 3.61 4.83 8.68
C THR A 83 2.26 5.42 8.27
N ARG A 84 2.27 6.58 7.59
CA ARG A 84 1.09 7.15 6.95
C ARG A 84 1.29 7.23 5.45
N VAL A 85 0.33 6.69 4.73
CA VAL A 85 0.29 6.75 3.26
C VAL A 85 -1.00 7.46 2.88
N GLY A 86 -0.85 8.52 2.11
CA GLY A 86 -1.96 9.34 1.62
C GLY A 86 -2.88 8.61 0.64
N LYS A 87 -3.76 9.37 0.01
CA LYS A 87 -4.73 8.86 -0.96
C LYS A 87 -4.11 8.71 -2.35
N ARG A 88 -4.59 7.75 -3.12
CA ARG A 88 -4.20 7.51 -4.53
C ARG A 88 -2.69 7.37 -4.72
N VAL A 89 -2.00 6.92 -3.69
CA VAL A 89 -0.55 6.66 -3.74
C VAL A 89 -0.29 5.38 -4.52
N PHE A 90 0.77 5.36 -5.31
CA PHE A 90 1.26 4.15 -5.95
C PHE A 90 2.54 3.67 -5.25
N LEU A 91 2.43 2.61 -4.45
CA LEU A 91 3.60 1.93 -3.90
C LEU A 91 4.06 0.86 -4.89
N GLY A 92 5.23 1.03 -5.47
CA GLY A 92 5.85 0.03 -6.34
C GLY A 92 6.19 -1.26 -5.59
N SER A 93 6.35 -2.35 -6.32
CA SER A 93 6.72 -3.64 -5.72
C SER A 93 8.01 -3.55 -4.90
N ASP A 94 8.10 -4.32 -3.82
CA ASP A 94 9.24 -4.35 -2.89
C ASP A 94 9.60 -2.98 -2.28
N THR A 95 8.60 -2.12 -2.09
CA THR A 95 8.81 -0.85 -1.37
C THR A 95 8.91 -1.10 0.13
N MET A 96 10.04 -0.67 0.73
CA MET A 96 10.25 -0.67 2.18
C MET A 96 9.99 0.74 2.74
N LEU A 97 9.01 0.87 3.62
CA LEU A 97 8.66 2.13 4.29
C LEU A 97 9.26 2.13 5.69
N ARG A 98 10.38 2.81 5.90
CA ARG A 98 11.03 2.89 7.22
C ARG A 98 10.30 3.88 8.12
N ALA A 99 9.47 3.37 9.02
CA ALA A 99 8.72 4.20 9.96
C ALA A 99 9.65 4.90 11.00
N PRO A 100 9.29 6.12 11.47
CA PRO A 100 8.14 6.88 11.04
C PRO A 100 8.35 7.52 9.66
N VAL A 101 7.35 7.47 8.78
CA VAL A 101 7.40 8.09 7.45
C VAL A 101 5.98 8.43 6.98
N GLU A 102 5.85 9.55 6.28
CA GLU A 102 4.62 10.00 5.64
C GLU A 102 4.78 10.08 4.13
N ILE A 103 3.86 9.49 3.40
CA ILE A 103 3.79 9.55 1.93
C ILE A 103 2.57 10.39 1.57
N GLY A 104 2.79 11.51 0.91
CA GLY A 104 1.72 12.44 0.54
C GLY A 104 0.77 11.88 -0.53
N ASP A 105 -0.40 12.49 -0.64
CA ASP A 105 -1.42 12.12 -1.63
C ASP A 105 -0.83 12.13 -3.04
N ASP A 106 -1.29 11.22 -3.90
CA ASP A 106 -0.88 11.11 -5.31
C ASP A 106 0.63 10.87 -5.52
N ALA A 107 1.40 10.58 -4.47
CA ALA A 107 2.80 10.24 -4.59
C ALA A 107 3.03 8.82 -5.13
N ALA A 108 4.24 8.55 -5.60
CA ALA A 108 4.61 7.21 -6.07
C ALA A 108 6.00 6.80 -5.60
N THR A 109 6.17 5.49 -5.38
CA THR A 109 7.48 4.88 -5.19
C THR A 109 7.80 3.93 -6.33
N GLY A 110 9.04 3.96 -6.82
CA GLY A 110 9.53 2.96 -7.77
C GLY A 110 9.75 1.61 -7.10
N ALA A 111 9.71 0.54 -7.89
CA ALA A 111 9.97 -0.81 -7.39
C ALA A 111 11.35 -0.91 -6.71
N GLY A 112 11.45 -1.68 -5.64
CA GLY A 112 12.67 -1.88 -4.86
C GLY A 112 13.12 -0.66 -4.05
N SER A 113 12.26 0.32 -3.82
CA SER A 113 12.62 1.55 -3.10
C SER A 113 12.67 1.33 -1.59
N VAL A 114 13.64 1.97 -0.93
CA VAL A 114 13.69 2.07 0.53
C VAL A 114 13.44 3.51 0.94
N VAL A 115 12.21 3.81 1.35
CA VAL A 115 11.79 5.16 1.73
C VAL A 115 12.16 5.42 3.18
N THR A 116 13.05 6.40 3.38
CA THR A 116 13.63 6.74 4.69
C THR A 116 13.27 8.12 5.18
N ARG A 117 12.55 8.90 4.37
CA ARG A 117 12.09 10.28 4.64
C ARG A 117 10.70 10.47 4.07
N ASP A 118 9.99 11.46 4.57
CA ASP A 118 8.68 11.83 4.06
C ASP A 118 8.74 12.17 2.57
N VAL A 119 7.66 11.81 1.86
CA VAL A 119 7.50 12.03 0.44
C VAL A 119 6.40 13.05 0.23
N PRO A 120 6.69 14.20 -0.39
CA PRO A 120 5.67 15.23 -0.67
C PRO A 120 4.55 14.70 -1.56
N PRO A 121 3.34 15.30 -1.48
CA PRO A 121 2.24 14.98 -2.39
C PRO A 121 2.68 15.08 -3.87
N GLY A 122 2.25 14.13 -4.69
CA GLY A 122 2.54 14.06 -6.12
C GLY A 122 4.00 13.75 -6.48
N ALA A 123 4.87 13.58 -5.50
CA ALA A 123 6.28 13.30 -5.77
C ALA A 123 6.51 11.83 -6.14
N VAL A 124 7.45 11.60 -7.04
CA VAL A 124 7.93 10.26 -7.40
C VAL A 124 9.32 10.05 -6.80
N VAL A 125 9.47 8.99 -6.01
CA VAL A 125 10.75 8.63 -5.39
C VAL A 125 11.16 7.21 -5.75
N PHE A 126 12.46 6.94 -5.88
CA PHE A 126 12.96 5.58 -6.12
C PHE A 126 14.39 5.41 -5.63
N GLY A 127 14.80 4.16 -5.48
CA GLY A 127 16.15 3.74 -5.11
C GLY A 127 16.35 3.45 -3.63
N VAL A 128 17.60 3.20 -3.25
CA VAL A 128 18.03 2.83 -1.90
C VAL A 128 19.21 3.69 -1.46
N PRO A 129 19.02 4.66 -0.55
CA PRO A 129 17.73 5.16 -0.06
C PRO A 129 16.98 5.91 -1.17
N ALA A 130 15.62 5.90 -1.09
CA ALA A 130 14.79 6.54 -2.10
C ALA A 130 15.03 8.05 -2.18
N ARG A 131 15.09 8.56 -3.40
CA ARG A 131 15.26 9.99 -3.72
C ARG A 131 14.18 10.42 -4.71
N GLN A 132 13.75 11.65 -4.60
CA GLN A 132 12.79 12.22 -5.53
C GLN A 132 13.43 12.34 -6.91
N LYS A 133 12.69 11.95 -7.95
CA LYS A 133 13.08 12.18 -9.34
C LYS A 133 12.79 13.63 -9.70
N GLU A 134 13.77 14.28 -10.30
CA GLU A 134 13.59 15.61 -10.88
C GLU A 134 13.02 15.48 -12.30
N GLY A 135 11.97 16.25 -12.59
CA GLY A 135 11.31 16.31 -13.90
C GLY A 135 9.92 15.65 -13.96
N PRO A 136 9.15 15.94 -15.02
CA PRO A 136 7.79 15.44 -15.14
C PRO A 136 7.78 13.96 -15.51
N GLU A 137 7.40 13.10 -14.58
CA GLU A 137 6.88 11.78 -14.92
C GLU A 137 5.35 11.81 -14.83
N LYS A 138 4.71 11.41 -15.93
CA LYS A 138 3.28 11.14 -15.90
C LYS A 138 3.06 9.90 -15.04
N HIS A 139 2.28 10.02 -14.00
CA HIS A 139 1.73 8.87 -13.29
C HIS A 139 1.09 7.93 -14.31
N VAL A 140 1.55 6.73 -14.38
CA VAL A 140 0.80 5.67 -15.03
C VAL A 140 -0.37 5.37 -14.09
N THR A 141 -1.53 5.96 -14.38
CA THR A 141 -2.79 5.53 -13.77
C THR A 141 -2.92 4.02 -13.96
N ALA A 142 -3.54 3.35 -12.98
CA ALA A 142 -3.80 1.91 -13.03
C ALA A 142 -4.20 1.49 -14.45
N GLY A 143 -3.56 0.44 -14.95
CA GLY A 143 -3.88 -0.11 -16.27
C GLY A 143 -5.37 -0.45 -16.38
N PRO A 144 -5.88 -0.66 -17.61
CA PRO A 144 -7.29 -0.95 -17.85
C PRO A 144 -7.76 -2.09 -16.95
N GLU A 145 -8.91 -1.91 -16.32
CA GLU A 145 -9.53 -2.97 -15.54
C GLU A 145 -9.78 -4.18 -16.44
N LEU A 146 -9.24 -5.33 -16.07
CA LEU A 146 -9.59 -6.59 -16.71
C LEU A 146 -11.03 -6.92 -16.35
N ASN A 147 -11.85 -7.23 -17.35
CA ASN A 147 -13.18 -7.76 -17.12
C ASN A 147 -13.13 -9.09 -16.34
N ARG A 148 -14.25 -9.54 -15.84
CA ARG A 148 -14.34 -10.78 -15.04
C ARG A 148 -13.88 -12.05 -15.79
N GLN A 149 -13.62 -11.97 -17.08
CA GLN A 149 -13.17 -13.06 -17.94
C GLN A 149 -11.67 -12.97 -18.29
N GLY A 150 -10.97 -11.92 -17.83
CA GLY A 150 -9.52 -11.75 -18.06
C GLY A 150 -9.17 -11.16 -19.43
N GLU A 151 -10.14 -10.63 -20.17
CA GLU A 151 -9.93 -9.99 -21.46
C GLU A 151 -9.76 -8.48 -21.30
N MET A 152 -8.84 -7.87 -22.04
CA MET A 152 -8.69 -6.43 -22.10
C MET A 152 -9.81 -5.82 -22.96
N GLU A 153 -10.57 -4.87 -22.39
CA GLU A 153 -11.47 -4.06 -23.20
C GLU A 153 -10.64 -3.18 -24.15
N SER A 154 -10.79 -3.43 -25.44
CA SER A 154 -10.27 -2.54 -26.47
C SER A 154 -11.11 -1.27 -26.48
N GLY A 155 -10.64 -0.21 -25.84
CA GLY A 155 -11.22 1.12 -26.01
C GLY A 155 -11.10 1.57 -27.45
N GLY A 156 -12.26 1.82 -28.08
CA GLY A 156 -12.38 2.45 -29.37
C GLY A 156 -12.10 3.96 -29.35
#